data_7027ec7079c27ca2fb1404f78bf3f39b
#
_entry.id   7027ec7079c27ca2fb1404f78bf3f39b
#
_cell.length_a   1.000
_cell.length_b   1.000
_cell.length_c   1.000
_cell.angle_alpha   90.00
_cell.angle_beta   90.00
_cell.angle_gamma   90.00
#
_symmetry.space_group_name_H-M   'P 1'
#
loop_
_entity.id
_entity.type
_entity.pdbx_description
1 polymer ?
#
loop_
_entity_poly.entity_id
_entity_poly.type
_entity_poly.pdbx_seq_one_letter_code
_entity_poly.pdbx_strand_id
1 'polypeptide(L)'
;MFIFKYYFLGALVAVLLGFLIDQWVISTILFWIAISLFLVSGAYLFDIPTIFRKSEDGQISRWIRWAFIPFLFGVKLYNTWVLRNDTIAPIQKITSGLYLSRRLLSHDLEELKSKEISCIVDVTAEFAGLEGAINNGDFQYLTIPVLDHKTPSLDELHHALNWIDTQRSLGRSVVVHCALGRGRSVFVMAAYLLTKDSTLTVEDALQSINDIRPTANLNSTQLKALENLHRDQQLMPADLAWMVINPVSGGGRWDQYESRLLRELSKTFRLRLLFTTESISAAQRAREAVREGAEVIIAGGGDGTLTDIAGELVDTDIRLGMLPLGTANSLCHAMYGIRSQVSPVESICAAISGQPQKIDTAYCNDQILLLALGIGVEQQMIEYAEREKKSERGQLAYLTGFFNAVVSEQTQMLKVSFNGKTPVDLEVHSFVIANAAPFSTLLAQGGAEPKVNDHTLHVTYLEKSASVGERLFALSDLAISGFGIKEEASLFKYSQAEQLEITSDEPIKYMVDGESYTADALSLKLKPASLWVYMPSE
;
A
#
# COMPACT_ATOMS: atom_id res chain seq x y z
N MET A 1 -33.70 -15.84 3.24
CA MET A 1 -33.43 -17.29 3.37
C MET A 1 -34.07 -18.18 2.30
N PHE A 2 -35.00 -17.70 1.48
CA PHE A 2 -35.79 -18.60 0.59
C PHE A 2 -35.43 -18.53 -0.90
N ILE A 3 -34.58 -17.59 -1.33
CA ILE A 3 -34.31 -17.35 -2.77
C ILE A 3 -33.66 -18.54 -3.44
N PHE A 4 -32.74 -19.24 -2.78
CA PHE A 4 -32.09 -20.44 -3.32
C PHE A 4 -33.11 -21.50 -3.75
N LYS A 5 -34.27 -21.61 -3.04
CA LYS A 5 -35.32 -22.59 -3.35
C LYS A 5 -35.96 -22.33 -4.70
N TYR A 6 -36.14 -21.07 -5.10
CA TYR A 6 -36.69 -20.71 -6.39
C TYR A 6 -35.73 -21.07 -7.53
N TYR A 7 -34.43 -20.80 -7.36
CA TYR A 7 -33.42 -21.20 -8.34
C TYR A 7 -33.27 -22.72 -8.40
N PHE A 8 -33.31 -23.40 -7.26
CA PHE A 8 -33.26 -24.86 -7.19
C PHE A 8 -34.47 -25.50 -7.89
N LEU A 9 -35.69 -25.02 -7.61
CA LEU A 9 -36.90 -25.49 -8.25
C LEU A 9 -36.89 -25.22 -9.76
N GLY A 10 -36.45 -24.03 -10.16
CA GLY A 10 -36.29 -23.69 -11.58
C GLY A 10 -35.29 -24.61 -12.29
N ALA A 11 -34.20 -24.96 -11.62
CA ALA A 11 -33.21 -25.92 -12.13
C ALA A 11 -33.85 -27.32 -12.33
N LEU A 12 -34.60 -27.80 -11.33
CA LEU A 12 -35.31 -29.10 -11.45
C LEU A 12 -36.31 -29.12 -12.57
N VAL A 13 -37.11 -28.05 -12.73
CA VAL A 13 -38.07 -27.94 -13.84
C VAL A 13 -37.35 -27.95 -15.18
N ALA A 14 -36.22 -27.22 -15.30
CA ALA A 14 -35.42 -27.19 -16.52
C ALA A 14 -34.84 -28.59 -16.86
N VAL A 15 -34.38 -29.34 -15.86
CA VAL A 15 -33.92 -30.75 -16.03
C VAL A 15 -35.05 -31.62 -16.52
N LEU A 16 -36.22 -31.56 -15.86
CA LEU A 16 -37.38 -32.36 -16.23
C LEU A 16 -37.81 -32.09 -17.67
N LEU A 17 -37.93 -30.82 -18.05
CA LEU A 17 -38.28 -30.42 -19.42
C LEU A 17 -37.23 -30.87 -20.44
N GLY A 18 -35.94 -30.81 -20.06
CA GLY A 18 -34.84 -31.27 -20.89
C GLY A 18 -34.89 -32.76 -21.23
N PHE A 19 -35.44 -33.58 -20.33
CA PHE A 19 -35.66 -35.00 -20.58
C PHE A 19 -36.96 -35.29 -21.36
N LEU A 20 -37.98 -34.42 -21.27
CA LEU A 20 -39.26 -34.59 -21.91
C LEU A 20 -39.27 -34.12 -23.38
N ILE A 21 -38.33 -33.31 -23.79
CA ILE A 21 -38.28 -32.71 -25.13
C ILE A 21 -37.29 -33.49 -25.99
N ASP A 22 -37.76 -34.08 -27.08
CA ASP A 22 -36.93 -34.88 -28.00
C ASP A 22 -35.98 -34.07 -28.88
N GLN A 23 -36.15 -32.75 -28.96
CA GLN A 23 -35.29 -31.87 -29.76
C GLN A 23 -33.96 -31.58 -29.01
N TRP A 24 -32.87 -32.16 -29.50
CA TRP A 24 -31.56 -32.10 -28.85
C TRP A 24 -31.04 -30.67 -28.55
N VAL A 25 -31.32 -29.70 -29.44
CA VAL A 25 -30.92 -28.30 -29.25
C VAL A 25 -31.62 -27.67 -28.04
N ILE A 26 -32.95 -27.86 -27.97
CA ILE A 26 -33.78 -27.33 -26.88
C ILE A 26 -33.39 -28.02 -25.56
N SER A 27 -33.21 -29.32 -25.58
CA SER A 27 -32.79 -30.11 -24.43
C SER A 27 -31.43 -29.64 -23.90
N THR A 28 -30.44 -29.38 -24.79
CA THR A 28 -29.11 -28.84 -24.40
C THR A 28 -29.23 -27.46 -23.75
N ILE A 29 -30.07 -26.56 -24.28
CA ILE A 29 -30.32 -25.24 -23.69
C ILE A 29 -30.95 -25.38 -22.30
N LEU A 30 -31.91 -26.27 -22.12
CA LEU A 30 -32.57 -26.52 -20.84
C LEU A 30 -31.60 -27.07 -19.80
N PHE A 31 -30.69 -27.97 -20.17
CA PHE A 31 -29.64 -28.44 -19.27
C PHE A 31 -28.65 -27.34 -18.91
N TRP A 32 -28.28 -26.46 -19.85
CA TRP A 32 -27.46 -25.29 -19.54
C TRP A 32 -28.16 -24.35 -18.54
N ILE A 33 -29.44 -24.05 -18.73
CA ILE A 33 -30.26 -23.29 -17.78
C ILE A 33 -30.24 -23.97 -16.41
N ALA A 34 -30.47 -25.28 -16.37
CA ALA A 34 -30.49 -26.05 -15.13
C ALA A 34 -29.16 -25.96 -14.38
N ILE A 35 -28.04 -26.16 -15.07
CA ILE A 35 -26.71 -26.07 -14.47
C ILE A 35 -26.46 -24.66 -13.93
N SER A 36 -26.75 -23.62 -14.72
CA SER A 36 -26.62 -22.22 -14.31
C SER A 36 -27.41 -21.92 -13.04
N LEU A 37 -28.70 -22.31 -13.00
CA LEU A 37 -29.56 -22.07 -11.84
C LEU A 37 -29.15 -22.92 -10.62
N PHE A 38 -28.65 -24.14 -10.83
CA PHE A 38 -28.18 -25.01 -9.76
C PHE A 38 -26.94 -24.42 -9.07
N LEU A 39 -25.98 -23.93 -9.86
CA LEU A 39 -24.77 -23.25 -9.33
C LEU A 39 -25.13 -21.98 -8.55
N VAL A 40 -26.06 -21.18 -9.08
CA VAL A 40 -26.55 -19.99 -8.39
C VAL A 40 -27.28 -20.36 -7.10
N SER A 41 -28.11 -21.40 -7.11
CA SER A 41 -28.79 -21.91 -5.91
C SER A 41 -27.79 -22.31 -4.84
N GLY A 42 -26.72 -23.02 -5.20
CA GLY A 42 -25.62 -23.37 -4.31
C GLY A 42 -24.92 -22.12 -3.75
N ALA A 43 -24.64 -21.13 -4.59
CA ALA A 43 -24.03 -19.87 -4.16
C ALA A 43 -24.88 -19.14 -3.10
N TYR A 44 -26.19 -19.08 -3.28
CA TYR A 44 -27.10 -18.49 -2.30
C TYR A 44 -27.22 -19.31 -1.01
N LEU A 45 -27.16 -20.65 -1.12
CA LEU A 45 -27.25 -21.55 0.04
C LEU A 45 -26.02 -21.43 0.94
N PHE A 46 -24.83 -21.42 0.33
CA PHE A 46 -23.55 -21.40 1.04
C PHE A 46 -22.95 -19.98 1.19
N ASP A 47 -23.65 -18.95 0.73
CA ASP A 47 -23.22 -17.55 0.73
C ASP A 47 -21.86 -17.33 0.06
N ILE A 48 -21.75 -17.76 -1.21
CA ILE A 48 -20.51 -17.69 -2.00
C ILE A 48 -20.66 -16.62 -3.12
N PRO A 49 -20.49 -15.32 -2.84
CA PRO A 49 -20.58 -14.27 -3.86
C PRO A 49 -19.46 -14.37 -4.91
N THR A 50 -18.35 -15.00 -4.56
CA THR A 50 -17.16 -15.19 -5.43
C THR A 50 -17.42 -16.13 -6.61
N ILE A 51 -18.58 -16.80 -6.70
CA ILE A 51 -18.96 -17.66 -7.84
C ILE A 51 -18.89 -16.92 -9.18
N PHE A 52 -19.19 -15.62 -9.18
CA PHE A 52 -19.14 -14.79 -10.38
C PHE A 52 -17.73 -14.32 -10.73
N ARG A 53 -16.71 -14.61 -9.88
CA ARG A 53 -15.30 -14.22 -10.06
C ARG A 53 -15.14 -12.78 -10.52
N LYS A 54 -15.88 -11.88 -9.88
CA LYS A 54 -15.77 -10.45 -10.13
C LYS A 54 -14.43 -9.96 -9.62
N SER A 55 -13.66 -9.32 -10.50
CA SER A 55 -12.34 -8.74 -10.13
C SER A 55 -12.53 -7.50 -9.27
N GLU A 56 -11.45 -7.03 -8.65
CA GLU A 56 -11.42 -5.78 -7.87
C GLU A 56 -11.85 -4.57 -8.70
N ASP A 57 -11.57 -4.59 -10.00
CA ASP A 57 -12.00 -3.56 -10.96
C ASP A 57 -13.44 -3.74 -11.43
N GLY A 58 -14.21 -4.63 -10.81
CA GLY A 58 -15.60 -4.87 -11.15
C GLY A 58 -15.82 -5.69 -12.43
N GLN A 59 -14.77 -6.22 -13.06
CA GLN A 59 -14.91 -7.01 -14.30
C GLN A 59 -15.29 -8.46 -13.98
N ILE A 60 -16.14 -9.04 -14.83
CA ILE A 60 -16.46 -10.47 -14.80
C ILE A 60 -15.97 -11.08 -16.11
N SER A 61 -15.20 -12.17 -16.04
CA SER A 61 -14.62 -12.80 -17.23
C SER A 61 -15.72 -13.24 -18.21
N ARG A 62 -15.43 -13.22 -19.52
CA ARG A 62 -16.39 -13.57 -20.56
C ARG A 62 -16.94 -15.00 -20.39
N TRP A 63 -16.10 -15.95 -19.96
CA TRP A 63 -16.50 -17.34 -19.74
C TRP A 63 -17.50 -17.48 -18.60
N ILE A 64 -17.29 -16.77 -17.50
CA ILE A 64 -18.22 -16.76 -16.37
C ILE A 64 -19.54 -16.11 -16.78
N ARG A 65 -19.49 -14.95 -17.46
CA ARG A 65 -20.73 -14.34 -18.01
C ARG A 65 -21.48 -15.33 -18.91
N TRP A 66 -20.77 -16.05 -19.79
CA TRP A 66 -21.39 -17.05 -20.67
C TRP A 66 -22.03 -18.17 -19.87
N ALA A 67 -21.37 -18.76 -18.90
CA ALA A 67 -21.94 -19.83 -18.08
C ALA A 67 -23.22 -19.42 -17.36
N PHE A 68 -23.32 -18.17 -16.91
CA PHE A 68 -24.46 -17.63 -16.17
C PHE A 68 -25.43 -16.79 -17.01
N ILE A 69 -25.35 -16.79 -18.37
CA ILE A 69 -26.29 -16.06 -19.22
C ILE A 69 -27.76 -16.35 -18.85
N PRO A 70 -28.20 -17.62 -18.63
CA PRO A 70 -29.61 -17.90 -18.33
C PRO A 70 -30.08 -17.17 -17.06
N PHE A 71 -29.26 -17.19 -15.99
CA PHE A 71 -29.55 -16.48 -14.76
C PHE A 71 -29.50 -14.96 -14.95
N LEU A 72 -28.41 -14.44 -15.54
CA LEU A 72 -28.19 -13.00 -15.74
C LEU A 72 -29.28 -12.38 -16.65
N PHE A 73 -29.75 -13.13 -17.64
CA PHE A 73 -30.82 -12.68 -18.51
C PHE A 73 -32.15 -12.53 -17.76
N GLY A 74 -32.50 -13.51 -16.91
CA GLY A 74 -33.68 -13.44 -16.05
C GLY A 74 -33.61 -12.25 -15.08
N VAL A 75 -32.47 -12.06 -14.40
CA VAL A 75 -32.25 -10.93 -13.49
C VAL A 75 -32.32 -9.60 -14.24
N LYS A 76 -31.74 -9.52 -15.45
CA LYS A 76 -31.79 -8.31 -16.27
C LYS A 76 -33.24 -7.96 -16.69
N LEU A 77 -34.02 -8.94 -17.10
CA LEU A 77 -35.43 -8.73 -17.44
C LEU A 77 -36.23 -8.22 -16.25
N TYR A 78 -36.09 -8.87 -15.10
CA TYR A 78 -36.73 -8.46 -13.86
C TYR A 78 -36.36 -7.02 -13.47
N ASN A 79 -35.05 -6.70 -13.43
CA ASN A 79 -34.59 -5.35 -13.10
C ASN A 79 -35.10 -4.30 -14.08
N THR A 80 -35.10 -4.62 -15.41
CA THR A 80 -35.60 -3.70 -16.42
C THR A 80 -37.11 -3.44 -16.23
N TRP A 81 -37.88 -4.47 -15.90
CA TRP A 81 -39.31 -4.33 -15.62
C TRP A 81 -39.56 -3.48 -14.36
N VAL A 82 -38.83 -3.72 -13.28
CA VAL A 82 -38.92 -2.92 -12.03
C VAL A 82 -38.56 -1.47 -12.30
N LEU A 83 -37.44 -1.21 -13.00
CA LEU A 83 -36.94 0.14 -13.26
C LEU A 83 -37.84 0.93 -14.24
N ARG A 84 -38.53 0.28 -15.15
CA ARG A 84 -39.51 0.97 -16.03
C ARG A 84 -40.70 1.57 -15.27
N ASN A 85 -41.04 0.98 -14.13
CA ASN A 85 -42.12 1.45 -13.27
C ASN A 85 -41.62 2.29 -12.10
N ASP A 86 -40.30 2.54 -12.00
CA ASP A 86 -39.71 3.35 -10.94
C ASP A 86 -39.71 4.82 -11.36
N THR A 87 -40.33 5.66 -10.54
CA THR A 87 -40.39 7.12 -10.78
C THR A 87 -39.26 7.87 -10.11
N ILE A 88 -38.39 7.14 -9.40
CA ILE A 88 -37.32 7.72 -8.60
C ILE A 88 -36.07 7.97 -9.45
N ALA A 89 -35.42 9.13 -9.25
CA ALA A 89 -34.18 9.46 -9.92
C ALA A 89 -33.09 8.40 -9.69
N PRO A 90 -32.33 8.05 -10.73
CA PRO A 90 -31.27 7.02 -10.63
C PRO A 90 -30.29 7.28 -9.51
N ILE A 91 -29.79 8.51 -9.41
CA ILE A 91 -28.76 8.96 -8.47
C ILE A 91 -29.34 10.02 -7.55
N GLN A 92 -29.37 9.73 -6.25
CA GLN A 92 -29.91 10.62 -5.25
C GLN A 92 -28.86 11.00 -4.21
N LYS A 93 -28.80 12.26 -3.84
CA LYS A 93 -27.88 12.79 -2.82
C LYS A 93 -28.45 12.52 -1.45
N ILE A 94 -27.75 11.73 -0.63
CA ILE A 94 -28.13 11.43 0.75
C ILE A 94 -27.60 12.49 1.70
N THR A 95 -26.29 12.79 1.61
CA THR A 95 -25.66 13.89 2.32
C THR A 95 -24.68 14.62 1.41
N SER A 96 -23.99 15.66 1.90
CA SER A 96 -22.98 16.36 1.11
C SER A 96 -21.94 15.35 0.60
N GLY A 97 -21.77 15.25 -0.74
CA GLY A 97 -20.82 14.40 -1.45
C GLY A 97 -21.03 12.89 -1.27
N LEU A 98 -22.20 12.45 -0.80
CA LEU A 98 -22.54 11.03 -0.66
C LEU A 98 -23.88 10.75 -1.34
N TYR A 99 -23.86 9.80 -2.28
CA TYR A 99 -24.99 9.51 -3.14
C TYR A 99 -25.36 8.03 -3.10
N LEU A 100 -26.63 7.74 -3.29
CA LEU A 100 -27.19 6.40 -3.40
C LEU A 100 -27.78 6.21 -4.80
N SER A 101 -27.52 5.06 -5.42
CA SER A 101 -27.98 4.81 -6.79
C SER A 101 -28.45 3.38 -6.99
N ARG A 102 -29.27 3.20 -8.03
CA ARG A 102 -29.44 1.94 -8.71
C ARG A 102 -28.17 1.60 -9.52
N ARG A 103 -28.11 0.42 -10.11
CA ARG A 103 -27.01 0.05 -11.01
C ARG A 103 -26.76 1.15 -12.05
N LEU A 104 -25.52 1.59 -12.10
CA LEU A 104 -25.07 2.60 -13.04
C LEU A 104 -24.87 1.99 -14.43
N LEU A 105 -25.27 2.73 -15.44
CA LEU A 105 -25.18 2.37 -16.84
C LEU A 105 -24.42 3.46 -17.60
N SER A 106 -23.96 3.16 -18.82
CA SER A 106 -23.14 4.09 -19.60
C SER A 106 -23.81 5.47 -19.85
N HIS A 107 -25.13 5.51 -19.89
CA HIS A 107 -25.86 6.78 -20.05
C HIS A 107 -25.92 7.62 -18.76
N ASP A 108 -25.58 7.05 -17.60
CA ASP A 108 -25.51 7.79 -16.32
C ASP A 108 -24.17 8.56 -16.15
N LEU A 109 -23.19 8.35 -17.05
CA LEU A 109 -21.86 8.96 -16.94
C LEU A 109 -21.90 10.49 -16.93
N GLU A 110 -22.74 11.09 -17.75
CA GLU A 110 -22.93 12.55 -17.80
C GLU A 110 -23.53 13.07 -16.49
N GLU A 111 -24.48 12.35 -15.92
CA GLU A 111 -25.08 12.71 -14.63
C GLU A 111 -24.07 12.58 -13.49
N LEU A 112 -23.21 11.53 -13.47
CA LEU A 112 -22.14 11.38 -12.51
C LEU A 112 -21.16 12.57 -12.57
N LYS A 113 -20.73 12.96 -13.78
CA LYS A 113 -19.83 14.10 -13.99
C LYS A 113 -20.48 15.42 -13.58
N SER A 114 -21.76 15.64 -13.91
CA SER A 114 -22.49 16.86 -13.53
C SER A 114 -22.68 17.02 -12.02
N LYS A 115 -22.68 15.92 -11.28
CA LYS A 115 -22.76 15.88 -9.80
C LYS A 115 -21.39 15.83 -9.13
N GLU A 116 -20.29 15.95 -9.90
CA GLU A 116 -18.90 15.85 -9.42
C GLU A 116 -18.63 14.54 -8.65
N ILE A 117 -19.31 13.45 -9.03
CA ILE A 117 -19.09 12.14 -8.44
C ILE A 117 -17.87 11.53 -9.13
N SER A 118 -16.83 11.26 -8.35
CA SER A 118 -15.57 10.68 -8.82
C SER A 118 -15.27 9.30 -8.25
N CYS A 119 -16.12 8.80 -7.33
CA CYS A 119 -15.90 7.54 -6.63
C CYS A 119 -17.16 6.68 -6.66
N ILE A 120 -17.00 5.40 -6.96
CA ILE A 120 -18.10 4.42 -7.11
C ILE A 120 -17.86 3.24 -6.19
N VAL A 121 -18.84 2.90 -5.35
CA VAL A 121 -18.89 1.64 -4.58
C VAL A 121 -19.98 0.74 -5.17
N ASP A 122 -19.57 -0.38 -5.73
CA ASP A 122 -20.47 -1.38 -6.34
C ASP A 122 -20.69 -2.55 -5.38
N VAL A 123 -21.93 -2.63 -4.86
CA VAL A 123 -22.33 -3.67 -3.89
C VAL A 123 -23.08 -4.80 -4.60
N THR A 124 -22.55 -5.28 -5.71
CA THR A 124 -23.14 -6.41 -6.47
C THR A 124 -22.11 -7.49 -6.78
N ALA A 125 -22.49 -8.75 -6.66
CA ALA A 125 -21.68 -9.88 -7.09
C ALA A 125 -21.92 -10.23 -8.58
N GLU A 126 -23.18 -10.15 -9.02
CA GLU A 126 -23.67 -10.70 -10.28
C GLU A 126 -23.50 -9.80 -11.51
N PHE A 127 -23.25 -8.51 -11.32
CA PHE A 127 -23.12 -7.55 -12.42
C PHE A 127 -21.69 -7.08 -12.60
N ALA A 128 -21.26 -6.97 -13.85
CA ALA A 128 -20.03 -6.27 -14.17
C ALA A 128 -20.18 -4.76 -13.89
N GLY A 129 -19.09 -4.15 -13.47
CA GLY A 129 -19.00 -2.72 -13.23
C GLY A 129 -19.20 -1.88 -14.49
N LEU A 130 -19.19 -0.58 -14.34
CA LEU A 130 -19.40 0.39 -15.41
C LEU A 130 -18.18 0.44 -16.35
N GLU A 131 -18.21 -0.35 -17.43
CA GLU A 131 -17.05 -0.59 -18.33
C GLU A 131 -16.41 0.70 -18.87
N GLY A 132 -17.19 1.72 -19.19
CA GLY A 132 -16.65 3.00 -19.71
C GLY A 132 -15.96 3.86 -18.65
N ALA A 133 -16.32 3.75 -17.39
CA ALA A 133 -15.76 4.54 -16.30
C ALA A 133 -14.44 3.95 -15.79
N ILE A 134 -14.32 2.63 -15.79
CA ILE A 134 -13.17 1.91 -15.26
C ILE A 134 -12.00 1.98 -16.24
N ASN A 135 -12.26 1.80 -17.54
CA ASN A 135 -11.21 1.75 -18.56
C ASN A 135 -10.53 3.09 -18.83
N ASN A 136 -11.19 4.22 -18.52
CA ASN A 136 -10.66 5.55 -18.78
C ASN A 136 -9.97 6.20 -17.55
N GLY A 137 -10.00 5.52 -16.38
CA GLY A 137 -9.43 6.10 -15.14
C GLY A 137 -10.21 7.30 -14.57
N ASP A 138 -11.39 7.62 -15.14
CA ASP A 138 -12.20 8.78 -14.74
C ASP A 138 -12.79 8.65 -13.33
N PHE A 139 -12.85 7.43 -12.79
CA PHE A 139 -13.49 7.13 -11.51
C PHE A 139 -12.64 6.20 -10.65
N GLN A 140 -12.57 6.49 -9.36
CA GLN A 140 -12.10 5.53 -8.36
C GLN A 140 -13.20 4.48 -8.12
N TYR A 141 -12.86 3.22 -8.08
CA TYR A 141 -13.83 2.14 -8.05
C TYR A 141 -13.53 1.12 -6.95
N LEU A 142 -14.54 0.80 -6.14
CA LEU A 142 -14.48 -0.25 -5.13
C LEU A 142 -15.59 -1.27 -5.38
N THR A 143 -15.24 -2.53 -5.50
CA THR A 143 -16.17 -3.65 -5.59
C THR A 143 -16.32 -4.34 -4.24
N ILE A 144 -17.56 -4.48 -3.78
CA ILE A 144 -17.96 -5.29 -2.63
C ILE A 144 -18.96 -6.33 -3.14
N PRO A 145 -18.53 -7.54 -3.47
CA PRO A 145 -19.39 -8.53 -4.15
C PRO A 145 -20.38 -9.16 -3.18
N VAL A 146 -21.60 -8.65 -3.14
CA VAL A 146 -22.69 -9.14 -2.29
C VAL A 146 -23.80 -9.74 -3.15
N LEU A 147 -24.27 -10.96 -2.83
CA LEU A 147 -25.41 -11.59 -3.46
C LEU A 147 -26.70 -10.80 -3.14
N ASP A 148 -27.68 -10.83 -4.05
CA ASP A 148 -28.93 -10.10 -3.81
C ASP A 148 -29.64 -10.59 -2.54
N HIS A 149 -30.26 -9.66 -1.81
CA HIS A 149 -30.88 -9.87 -0.50
C HIS A 149 -29.96 -10.32 0.64
N LYS A 150 -28.64 -10.43 0.42
CA LYS A 150 -27.62 -10.71 1.44
C LYS A 150 -26.99 -9.42 1.98
N THR A 151 -26.13 -9.57 2.96
CA THR A 151 -25.27 -8.51 3.52
C THR A 151 -23.81 -8.76 3.17
N PRO A 152 -22.95 -7.74 3.09
CA PRO A 152 -21.51 -7.96 3.05
C PRO A 152 -21.04 -8.67 4.34
N SER A 153 -19.92 -9.35 4.28
CA SER A 153 -19.19 -9.78 5.49
C SER A 153 -18.74 -8.56 6.30
N LEU A 154 -18.36 -8.76 7.56
CA LEU A 154 -17.91 -7.67 8.41
C LEU A 154 -16.66 -6.97 7.83
N ASP A 155 -15.70 -7.76 7.34
CA ASP A 155 -14.45 -7.23 6.74
C ASP A 155 -14.74 -6.45 5.45
N GLU A 156 -15.62 -6.95 4.59
CA GLU A 156 -16.06 -6.24 3.38
C GLU A 156 -16.79 -4.94 3.71
N LEU A 157 -17.62 -4.97 4.76
CA LEU A 157 -18.31 -3.76 5.23
C LEU A 157 -17.30 -2.73 5.74
N HIS A 158 -16.39 -3.11 6.63
CA HIS A 158 -15.34 -2.22 7.13
C HIS A 158 -14.49 -1.65 5.99
N HIS A 159 -14.11 -2.47 5.02
CA HIS A 159 -13.40 -2.03 3.82
C HIS A 159 -14.18 -0.93 3.08
N ALA A 160 -15.50 -1.15 2.85
CA ALA A 160 -16.34 -0.15 2.20
C ALA A 160 -16.42 1.15 3.00
N LEU A 161 -16.65 1.05 4.32
CA LEU A 161 -16.77 2.22 5.22
C LEU A 161 -15.47 3.02 5.28
N ASN A 162 -14.32 2.37 5.44
CA ASN A 162 -13.01 3.00 5.47
C ASN A 162 -12.68 3.69 4.15
N TRP A 163 -12.96 3.00 3.02
CA TRP A 163 -12.70 3.55 1.70
C TRP A 163 -13.59 4.77 1.41
N ILE A 164 -14.88 4.71 1.74
CA ILE A 164 -15.79 5.86 1.63
C ILE A 164 -15.26 7.03 2.46
N ASP A 165 -14.88 6.78 3.71
CA ASP A 165 -14.34 7.81 4.61
C ASP A 165 -13.06 8.44 4.05
N THR A 166 -12.15 7.63 3.53
CA THR A 166 -10.92 8.06 2.89
C THR A 166 -11.20 8.96 1.69
N GLN A 167 -12.06 8.54 0.76
CA GLN A 167 -12.40 9.34 -0.42
C GLN A 167 -13.10 10.65 -0.03
N ARG A 168 -13.98 10.61 0.95
CA ARG A 168 -14.64 11.80 1.50
C ARG A 168 -13.66 12.78 2.14
N SER A 169 -12.61 12.29 2.81
CA SER A 169 -11.56 13.13 3.38
C SER A 169 -10.73 13.87 2.33
N LEU A 170 -10.64 13.30 1.13
CA LEU A 170 -10.02 13.92 -0.04
C LEU A 170 -10.95 14.92 -0.76
N GLY A 171 -12.13 15.19 -0.22
CA GLY A 171 -13.12 16.07 -0.85
C GLY A 171 -13.88 15.45 -2.01
N ARG A 172 -13.68 14.16 -2.29
CA ARG A 172 -14.31 13.45 -3.41
C ARG A 172 -15.75 13.06 -3.08
N SER A 173 -16.62 13.11 -4.09
CA SER A 173 -18.00 12.63 -3.96
C SER A 173 -18.08 11.13 -4.30
N VAL A 174 -18.80 10.38 -3.47
CA VAL A 174 -18.95 8.93 -3.55
C VAL A 174 -20.39 8.54 -3.85
N VAL A 175 -20.61 7.63 -4.80
CA VAL A 175 -21.90 6.98 -5.03
C VAL A 175 -21.82 5.50 -4.64
N VAL A 176 -22.77 5.05 -3.82
CA VAL A 176 -22.94 3.64 -3.46
C VAL A 176 -24.12 3.08 -4.23
N HIS A 177 -23.90 2.00 -4.98
CA HIS A 177 -24.96 1.40 -5.76
C HIS A 177 -25.06 -0.13 -5.61
N CYS A 178 -26.24 -0.66 -5.89
CA CYS A 178 -26.46 -2.10 -6.10
C CYS A 178 -27.31 -2.30 -7.37
N ALA A 179 -28.06 -3.37 -7.50
CA ALA A 179 -28.92 -3.61 -8.66
C ALA A 179 -30.05 -2.57 -8.79
N LEU A 180 -30.84 -2.39 -7.74
CA LEU A 180 -32.02 -1.51 -7.71
C LEU A 180 -31.83 -0.28 -6.79
N GLY A 181 -30.78 -0.22 -6.03
CA GLY A 181 -30.55 0.87 -5.05
C GLY A 181 -31.55 0.83 -3.88
N ARG A 182 -32.00 -0.36 -3.47
CA ARG A 182 -33.07 -0.53 -2.48
C ARG A 182 -32.66 -1.27 -1.21
N GLY A 183 -31.72 -2.22 -1.26
CA GLY A 183 -31.33 -3.07 -0.13
C GLY A 183 -29.82 -3.01 0.16
N ARG A 184 -28.98 -3.72 -0.63
CA ARG A 184 -27.52 -3.86 -0.39
C ARG A 184 -26.79 -2.52 -0.25
N SER A 185 -27.02 -1.59 -1.17
CA SER A 185 -26.42 -0.25 -1.11
C SER A 185 -26.99 0.60 0.02
N VAL A 186 -28.26 0.42 0.39
CA VAL A 186 -28.89 1.05 1.55
C VAL A 186 -28.25 0.56 2.85
N PHE A 187 -27.95 -0.74 2.94
CA PHE A 187 -27.26 -1.33 4.09
C PHE A 187 -25.90 -0.68 4.33
N VAL A 188 -25.05 -0.59 3.29
CA VAL A 188 -23.74 0.06 3.37
C VAL A 188 -23.88 1.54 3.71
N MET A 189 -24.84 2.24 3.10
CA MET A 189 -25.11 3.65 3.37
C MET A 189 -25.52 3.90 4.81
N ALA A 190 -26.49 3.13 5.33
CA ALA A 190 -26.95 3.24 6.72
C ALA A 190 -25.81 2.92 7.71
N ALA A 191 -25.04 1.86 7.46
CA ALA A 191 -23.87 1.54 8.25
C ALA A 191 -22.87 2.71 8.28
N TYR A 192 -22.59 3.35 7.12
CA TYR A 192 -21.72 4.52 7.07
C TYR A 192 -22.24 5.70 7.89
N LEU A 193 -23.54 6.03 7.80
CA LEU A 193 -24.14 7.11 8.60
C LEU A 193 -23.98 6.85 10.09
N LEU A 194 -24.22 5.61 10.54
CA LEU A 194 -24.06 5.20 11.93
C LEU A 194 -22.60 5.32 12.44
N THR A 195 -21.60 5.15 11.56
CA THR A 195 -20.18 5.38 11.96
C THR A 195 -19.85 6.86 12.13
N LYS A 196 -20.62 7.76 11.53
CA LYS A 196 -20.36 9.22 11.56
C LYS A 196 -21.01 9.92 12.73
N ASP A 197 -22.11 9.39 13.19
CA ASP A 197 -22.85 9.94 14.32
C ASP A 197 -23.29 8.79 15.25
N SER A 198 -22.58 8.67 16.37
CA SER A 198 -22.85 7.64 17.39
C SER A 198 -24.18 7.84 18.13
N THR A 199 -24.86 8.97 17.93
CA THR A 199 -26.17 9.25 18.53
C THR A 199 -27.32 8.75 17.68
N LEU A 200 -27.08 8.44 16.39
CA LEU A 200 -28.11 7.94 15.49
C LEU A 200 -28.50 6.50 15.84
N THR A 201 -29.79 6.23 15.83
CA THR A 201 -30.32 4.86 15.84
C THR A 201 -30.35 4.30 14.41
N VAL A 202 -30.47 2.98 14.29
CA VAL A 202 -30.63 2.31 12.98
C VAL A 202 -31.90 2.82 12.29
N GLU A 203 -32.96 3.08 13.07
CA GLU A 203 -34.22 3.61 12.54
C GLU A 203 -34.05 5.01 11.97
N ASP A 204 -33.36 5.93 12.70
CA ASP A 204 -33.08 7.29 12.23
C ASP A 204 -32.24 7.30 10.95
N ALA A 205 -31.20 6.46 10.89
CA ALA A 205 -30.36 6.33 9.69
C ALA A 205 -31.15 5.84 8.48
N LEU A 206 -32.01 4.84 8.66
CA LEU A 206 -32.88 4.32 7.60
C LEU A 206 -33.97 5.31 7.20
N GLN A 207 -34.57 6.02 8.17
CA GLN A 207 -35.57 7.05 7.90
C GLN A 207 -34.97 8.20 7.07
N SER A 208 -33.77 8.68 7.43
CA SER A 208 -33.09 9.74 6.67
C SER A 208 -32.82 9.36 5.20
N ILE A 209 -32.51 8.08 4.95
CA ILE A 209 -32.34 7.56 3.59
C ILE A 209 -33.71 7.43 2.90
N ASN A 210 -34.74 6.93 3.60
CA ASN A 210 -36.05 6.69 3.06
C ASN A 210 -36.81 7.97 2.67
N ASP A 211 -36.61 9.05 3.43
CA ASP A 211 -37.16 10.38 3.12
C ASP A 211 -36.70 10.90 1.74
N ILE A 212 -35.49 10.53 1.33
CA ILE A 212 -34.90 10.91 0.04
C ILE A 212 -35.21 9.87 -1.04
N ARG A 213 -35.14 8.57 -0.67
CA ARG A 213 -35.38 7.44 -1.54
C ARG A 213 -36.45 6.52 -0.96
N PRO A 214 -37.75 6.78 -1.21
CA PRO A 214 -38.87 6.05 -0.60
C PRO A 214 -38.89 4.54 -0.91
N THR A 215 -38.11 4.09 -1.90
CA THR A 215 -37.95 2.66 -2.21
C THR A 215 -36.82 1.99 -1.44
N ALA A 216 -36.06 2.74 -0.61
CA ALA A 216 -35.03 2.16 0.25
C ALA A 216 -35.70 1.29 1.33
N ASN A 217 -35.38 0.00 1.32
CA ASN A 217 -35.99 -0.94 2.26
C ASN A 217 -35.06 -2.13 2.50
N LEU A 218 -34.64 -2.32 3.74
CA LEU A 218 -33.90 -3.51 4.13
C LEU A 218 -34.87 -4.66 4.37
N ASN A 219 -34.54 -5.85 3.87
CA ASN A 219 -35.28 -7.05 4.27
C ASN A 219 -35.00 -7.39 5.76
N SER A 220 -35.82 -8.25 6.34
CA SER A 220 -35.74 -8.59 7.77
C SER A 220 -34.36 -9.16 8.20
N THR A 221 -33.66 -9.84 7.29
CA THR A 221 -32.31 -10.38 7.56
C THR A 221 -31.25 -9.27 7.56
N GLN A 222 -31.32 -8.37 6.58
CA GLN A 222 -30.45 -7.21 6.49
C GLN A 222 -30.67 -6.25 7.68
N LEU A 223 -31.93 -5.96 8.02
CA LEU A 223 -32.24 -5.11 9.15
C LEU A 223 -31.68 -5.67 10.46
N LYS A 224 -31.97 -6.93 10.77
CA LYS A 224 -31.42 -7.60 11.96
C LYS A 224 -29.90 -7.62 11.99
N ALA A 225 -29.25 -7.82 10.84
CA ALA A 225 -27.80 -7.78 10.75
C ALA A 225 -27.25 -6.40 11.11
N LEU A 226 -27.85 -5.32 10.56
CA LEU A 226 -27.46 -3.95 10.86
C LEU A 226 -27.68 -3.58 12.34
N GLU A 227 -28.84 -3.95 12.90
CA GLU A 227 -29.15 -3.76 14.32
C GLU A 227 -28.15 -4.48 15.23
N ASN A 228 -27.78 -5.72 14.89
CA ASN A 228 -26.78 -6.48 15.66
C ASN A 228 -25.41 -5.81 15.59
N LEU A 229 -24.93 -5.45 14.39
CA LEU A 229 -23.64 -4.77 14.20
C LEU A 229 -23.57 -3.45 14.98
N HIS A 230 -24.66 -2.68 14.99
CA HIS A 230 -24.75 -1.43 15.73
C HIS A 230 -24.78 -1.66 17.25
N ARG A 231 -25.63 -2.56 17.74
CA ARG A 231 -25.75 -2.91 19.16
C ARG A 231 -24.44 -3.48 19.72
N ASP A 232 -23.79 -4.35 18.96
CA ASP A 232 -22.55 -5.04 19.35
C ASP A 232 -21.31 -4.17 19.09
N GLN A 233 -21.49 -2.89 18.73
CA GLN A 233 -20.45 -1.89 18.45
C GLN A 233 -19.45 -2.33 17.37
N GLN A 234 -19.86 -3.18 16.44
CA GLN A 234 -19.02 -3.68 15.37
C GLN A 234 -18.91 -2.70 14.16
N LEU A 235 -19.63 -1.57 14.22
CA LEU A 235 -19.51 -0.48 13.23
C LEU A 235 -18.48 0.58 13.64
N MET A 236 -17.60 0.28 14.61
CA MET A 236 -16.55 1.22 14.99
C MET A 236 -15.63 1.51 13.80
N PRO A 237 -15.31 2.79 13.59
CA PRO A 237 -14.38 3.14 12.51
C PRO A 237 -13.01 2.53 12.79
N ALA A 238 -12.33 2.01 11.74
CA ALA A 238 -10.97 1.51 11.84
C ALA A 238 -9.99 2.61 12.30
N ASP A 239 -8.80 2.20 12.72
CA ASP A 239 -7.73 3.11 13.08
C ASP A 239 -7.43 4.09 11.92
N LEU A 240 -7.04 5.31 12.29
CA LEU A 240 -6.69 6.33 11.34
C LEU A 240 -5.19 6.27 11.04
N ALA A 241 -4.82 6.05 9.78
CA ALA A 241 -3.45 6.19 9.33
C ALA A 241 -3.29 7.48 8.50
N TRP A 242 -2.22 8.22 8.79
CA TRP A 242 -1.85 9.41 8.04
C TRP A 242 -0.85 9.02 6.94
N MET A 243 -1.14 9.38 5.70
CA MET A 243 -0.23 9.16 4.59
C MET A 243 0.47 10.47 4.24
N VAL A 244 1.77 10.53 4.43
CA VAL A 244 2.60 11.68 4.00
C VAL A 244 3.26 11.30 2.68
N ILE A 245 2.84 11.95 1.60
CA ILE A 245 3.18 11.56 0.23
C ILE A 245 3.94 12.68 -0.48
N ASN A 246 5.06 12.34 -1.08
CA ASN A 246 5.72 13.18 -2.07
C ASN A 246 5.25 12.75 -3.49
N PRO A 247 4.30 13.49 -4.10
CA PRO A 247 3.65 13.05 -5.34
C PRO A 247 4.59 13.06 -6.55
N VAL A 248 5.66 13.85 -6.54
CA VAL A 248 6.62 13.95 -7.66
C VAL A 248 7.74 12.91 -7.58
N SER A 249 7.82 12.14 -6.50
CA SER A 249 8.82 11.08 -6.33
C SER A 249 8.77 10.06 -7.47
N GLY A 250 9.95 9.63 -7.93
CA GLY A 250 10.10 8.63 -8.98
C GLY A 250 9.44 9.01 -10.31
N GLY A 251 9.29 10.32 -10.58
CA GLY A 251 8.63 10.81 -11.79
C GLY A 251 7.11 10.76 -11.74
N GLY A 252 6.51 10.88 -10.53
CA GLY A 252 5.05 10.91 -10.36
C GLY A 252 4.42 9.51 -10.22
N ARG A 253 5.13 8.56 -9.64
CA ARG A 253 4.60 7.19 -9.42
C ARG A 253 3.34 7.13 -8.56
N TRP A 254 3.11 8.15 -7.73
CA TRP A 254 1.88 8.22 -6.93
C TRP A 254 0.62 8.07 -7.77
N ASP A 255 0.51 8.80 -8.88
CA ASP A 255 -0.68 8.78 -9.74
C ASP A 255 -0.96 7.37 -10.31
N GLN A 256 0.10 6.60 -10.55
CA GLN A 256 -0.02 5.22 -11.04
C GLN A 256 -0.58 4.27 -9.97
N TYR A 257 -0.23 4.47 -8.70
CA TYR A 257 -0.54 3.53 -7.61
C TYR A 257 -1.69 3.99 -6.71
N GLU A 258 -2.09 5.27 -6.74
CA GLU A 258 -3.06 5.86 -5.82
C GLU A 258 -4.32 5.02 -5.66
N SER A 259 -5.02 4.72 -6.75
CA SER A 259 -6.29 3.99 -6.73
C SER A 259 -6.16 2.63 -6.04
N ARG A 260 -5.09 1.91 -6.36
CA ARG A 260 -4.82 0.60 -5.80
C ARG A 260 -4.39 0.68 -4.34
N LEU A 261 -3.52 1.63 -4.00
CA LEU A 261 -3.07 1.87 -2.62
C LEU A 261 -4.23 2.22 -1.69
N LEU A 262 -5.06 3.19 -2.08
CA LEU A 262 -6.20 3.59 -1.26
C LEU A 262 -7.18 2.43 -1.07
N ARG A 263 -7.41 1.62 -2.09
CA ARG A 263 -8.24 0.43 -2.00
C ARG A 263 -7.66 -0.62 -1.04
N GLU A 264 -6.38 -0.98 -1.21
CA GLU A 264 -5.76 -2.02 -0.39
C GLU A 264 -5.60 -1.60 1.07
N LEU A 265 -5.10 -0.38 1.32
CA LEU A 265 -4.88 0.12 2.67
C LEU A 265 -6.19 0.39 3.43
N SER A 266 -7.28 0.69 2.72
CA SER A 266 -8.61 0.85 3.33
C SER A 266 -9.20 -0.47 3.87
N LYS A 267 -8.59 -1.62 3.57
CA LYS A 267 -8.94 -2.88 4.25
C LYS A 267 -8.61 -2.84 5.74
N THR A 268 -7.59 -2.05 6.12
CA THR A 268 -7.08 -1.98 7.50
C THR A 268 -7.33 -0.62 8.16
N PHE A 269 -7.19 0.47 7.41
CA PHE A 269 -7.18 1.83 7.96
C PHE A 269 -8.20 2.74 7.27
N ARG A 270 -8.66 3.76 8.00
CA ARG A 270 -9.12 5.02 7.40
C ARG A 270 -7.89 5.87 7.09
N LEU A 271 -7.85 6.53 5.96
CA LEU A 271 -6.67 7.26 5.53
C LEU A 271 -6.90 8.77 5.51
N ARG A 272 -5.88 9.53 5.92
CA ARG A 272 -5.74 10.97 5.74
C ARG A 272 -4.48 11.25 4.97
N LEU A 273 -4.59 11.96 3.85
CA LEU A 273 -3.46 12.20 2.97
C LEU A 273 -2.94 13.63 3.15
N LEU A 274 -1.64 13.76 3.33
CA LEU A 274 -0.89 15.01 3.37
C LEU A 274 0.16 14.98 2.26
N PHE A 275 0.02 15.86 1.29
CA PHE A 275 0.97 15.95 0.19
C PHE A 275 2.06 16.97 0.49
N THR A 276 3.31 16.64 0.15
CA THR A 276 4.39 17.61 0.10
C THR A 276 4.21 18.55 -1.09
N THR A 277 4.78 19.72 -0.98
CA THR A 277 4.84 20.71 -2.07
C THR A 277 6.25 21.31 -2.10
N GLU A 278 6.54 22.17 -3.07
CA GLU A 278 7.83 22.90 -3.08
C GLU A 278 8.06 23.74 -1.80
N SER A 279 6.98 24.19 -1.14
CA SER A 279 7.04 25.01 0.07
C SER A 279 6.83 24.24 1.38
N ILE A 280 6.37 23.00 1.33
CA ILE A 280 6.05 22.19 2.51
C ILE A 280 6.77 20.85 2.41
N SER A 281 7.78 20.66 3.26
CA SER A 281 8.61 19.45 3.29
C SER A 281 7.88 18.24 3.89
N ALA A 282 8.47 17.05 3.69
CA ALA A 282 7.99 15.80 4.27
C ALA A 282 8.01 15.84 5.80
N ALA A 283 9.09 16.36 6.39
CA ALA A 283 9.21 16.56 7.84
C ALA A 283 8.11 17.50 8.40
N GLN A 284 7.77 18.58 7.67
CA GLN A 284 6.67 19.47 8.10
C GLN A 284 5.32 18.76 8.10
N ARG A 285 5.04 17.93 7.08
CA ARG A 285 3.81 17.13 7.01
C ARG A 285 3.78 16.03 8.07
N ALA A 286 4.90 15.40 8.37
CA ALA A 286 4.99 14.44 9.47
C ALA A 286 4.67 15.12 10.81
N ARG A 287 5.28 16.29 11.10
CA ARG A 287 4.96 17.07 12.30
C ARG A 287 3.49 17.50 12.39
N GLU A 288 2.85 17.81 11.26
CA GLU A 288 1.42 18.09 11.19
C GLU A 288 0.61 16.86 11.63
N ALA A 289 0.88 15.69 11.06
CA ALA A 289 0.21 14.44 11.44
C ALA A 289 0.42 14.09 12.93
N VAL A 290 1.65 14.26 13.45
CA VAL A 290 1.97 14.03 14.87
C VAL A 290 1.16 14.94 15.79
N ARG A 291 1.03 16.24 15.45
CA ARG A 291 0.21 17.20 16.24
C ARG A 291 -1.27 16.87 16.24
N GLU A 292 -1.77 16.29 15.14
CA GLU A 292 -3.15 15.83 15.01
C GLU A 292 -3.39 14.46 15.67
N GLY A 293 -2.38 13.91 16.36
CA GLY A 293 -2.50 12.67 17.14
C GLY A 293 -2.36 11.41 16.29
N ALA A 294 -1.53 11.41 15.25
CA ALA A 294 -1.26 10.21 14.46
C ALA A 294 -0.66 9.10 15.32
N GLU A 295 -1.21 7.89 15.22
CA GLU A 295 -0.61 6.66 15.76
C GLU A 295 0.09 5.84 14.68
N VAL A 296 -0.30 6.05 13.41
CA VAL A 296 0.27 5.40 12.24
C VAL A 296 0.54 6.45 11.18
N ILE A 297 1.78 6.49 10.69
CA ILE A 297 2.16 7.30 9.54
C ILE A 297 2.69 6.39 8.44
N ILE A 298 2.15 6.52 7.23
CA ILE A 298 2.63 5.86 6.03
C ILE A 298 3.38 6.90 5.19
N ALA A 299 4.69 6.75 5.11
CA ALA A 299 5.57 7.62 4.35
C ALA A 299 5.66 7.14 2.89
N GLY A 300 5.28 7.97 1.93
CA GLY A 300 5.36 7.65 0.51
C GLY A 300 6.29 8.60 -0.24
N GLY A 301 7.41 8.07 -0.73
CA GLY A 301 8.41 8.87 -1.42
C GLY A 301 9.65 8.10 -1.80
N GLY A 302 10.73 8.82 -2.10
CA GLY A 302 12.08 8.30 -2.20
C GLY A 302 12.80 8.31 -0.85
N ASP A 303 14.06 7.83 -0.82
CA ASP A 303 14.84 7.67 0.41
C ASP A 303 14.87 8.95 1.26
N GLY A 304 15.16 10.12 0.70
CA GLY A 304 15.16 11.39 1.43
C GLY A 304 13.81 11.73 2.08
N THR A 305 12.69 11.51 1.35
CA THR A 305 11.34 11.71 1.93
C THR A 305 11.08 10.77 3.11
N LEU A 306 11.50 9.50 2.98
CA LEU A 306 11.32 8.49 4.03
C LEU A 306 12.16 8.82 5.25
N THR A 307 13.42 9.22 5.04
CA THR A 307 14.36 9.63 6.10
C THR A 307 13.89 10.87 6.85
N ASP A 308 13.42 11.90 6.12
CA ASP A 308 12.84 13.11 6.71
C ASP A 308 11.66 12.80 7.65
N ILE A 309 10.74 11.92 7.20
CA ILE A 309 9.58 11.53 8.01
C ILE A 309 10.03 10.68 9.20
N ALA A 310 10.91 9.71 8.99
CA ALA A 310 11.43 8.86 10.04
C ALA A 310 12.12 9.67 11.15
N GLY A 311 12.88 10.72 10.79
CA GLY A 311 13.52 11.62 11.73
C GLY A 311 12.56 12.30 12.72
N GLU A 312 11.34 12.62 12.28
CA GLU A 312 10.30 13.22 13.12
C GLU A 312 9.62 12.22 14.06
N LEU A 313 9.81 10.91 13.82
CA LEU A 313 9.16 9.83 14.57
C LEU A 313 10.09 9.11 15.55
N VAL A 314 11.39 9.40 15.52
CA VAL A 314 12.38 8.84 16.47
C VAL A 314 11.95 9.15 17.91
N ASP A 315 12.04 8.16 18.79
CA ASP A 315 11.64 8.23 20.21
C ASP A 315 10.14 8.51 20.43
N THR A 316 9.28 8.24 19.42
CA THR A 316 7.83 8.27 19.57
C THR A 316 7.24 6.85 19.53
N ASP A 317 5.96 6.71 19.90
CA ASP A 317 5.23 5.45 19.77
C ASP A 317 4.49 5.31 18.43
N ILE A 318 4.74 6.23 17.49
CA ILE A 318 4.09 6.26 16.18
C ILE A 318 4.72 5.19 15.28
N ARG A 319 3.87 4.38 14.67
CA ARG A 319 4.28 3.29 13.78
C ARG A 319 4.43 3.79 12.35
N LEU A 320 5.61 3.60 11.78
CA LEU A 320 5.96 4.00 10.42
C LEU A 320 5.73 2.87 9.42
N GLY A 321 4.93 3.10 8.39
CA GLY A 321 4.90 2.30 7.17
C GLY A 321 5.67 3.02 6.06
N MET A 322 6.40 2.29 5.22
CA MET A 322 7.19 2.89 4.15
C MET A 322 6.68 2.44 2.78
N LEU A 323 6.37 3.39 1.91
CA LEU A 323 5.89 3.16 0.55
C LEU A 323 6.95 3.64 -0.47
N PRO A 324 7.62 2.72 -1.17
CA PRO A 324 8.73 3.04 -2.08
C PRO A 324 8.22 3.66 -3.40
N LEU A 325 8.17 4.97 -3.47
CA LEU A 325 7.79 5.70 -4.68
C LEU A 325 8.99 6.33 -5.41
N GLY A 326 10.18 6.30 -4.82
CA GLY A 326 11.40 6.85 -5.41
C GLY A 326 12.04 5.95 -6.47
N THR A 327 13.22 6.36 -6.93
CA THR A 327 13.98 5.61 -7.95
C THR A 327 14.85 4.52 -7.32
N ALA A 328 15.59 4.81 -6.25
CA ALA A 328 16.48 3.85 -5.57
C ALA A 328 15.74 3.05 -4.49
N ASN A 329 15.03 3.72 -3.58
CA ASN A 329 14.27 3.13 -2.47
C ASN A 329 15.12 2.18 -1.60
N SER A 330 16.37 2.58 -1.33
CA SER A 330 17.36 1.76 -0.61
C SER A 330 16.89 1.39 0.80
N LEU A 331 16.20 2.31 1.48
CA LEU A 331 15.64 2.08 2.80
C LEU A 331 14.55 1.00 2.78
N CYS A 332 13.59 1.11 1.85
CA CYS A 332 12.56 0.06 1.70
C CYS A 332 13.17 -1.28 1.26
N HIS A 333 14.25 -1.24 0.50
CA HIS A 333 14.95 -2.45 0.08
C HIS A 333 15.63 -3.15 1.27
N ALA A 334 16.26 -2.39 2.16
CA ALA A 334 16.85 -2.94 3.39
C ALA A 334 15.79 -3.52 4.33
N MET A 335 14.61 -2.86 4.45
CA MET A 335 13.56 -3.24 5.39
C MET A 335 12.61 -4.31 4.82
N TYR A 336 12.25 -4.21 3.54
CA TYR A 336 11.19 -5.03 2.92
C TYR A 336 11.72 -6.01 1.86
N GLY A 337 13.05 -5.97 1.59
CA GLY A 337 13.69 -6.82 0.59
C GLY A 337 13.56 -6.30 -0.86
N ILE A 338 14.22 -7.00 -1.78
CA ILE A 338 14.39 -6.61 -3.20
C ILE A 338 13.05 -6.38 -3.92
N ARG A 339 12.02 -7.14 -3.58
CA ARG A 339 10.70 -7.06 -4.24
C ARG A 339 9.98 -5.72 -4.02
N SER A 340 10.38 -4.94 -3.01
CA SER A 340 9.75 -3.66 -2.69
C SER A 340 9.78 -2.66 -3.85
N GLN A 341 10.81 -2.69 -4.68
CA GLN A 341 10.93 -1.80 -5.84
C GLN A 341 9.99 -2.16 -7.01
N VAL A 342 9.72 -3.45 -7.18
CA VAL A 342 8.90 -3.97 -8.29
C VAL A 342 7.41 -3.92 -7.94
N SER A 343 7.09 -4.13 -6.69
CA SER A 343 5.71 -4.25 -6.20
C SER A 343 5.50 -3.41 -4.93
N PRO A 344 5.48 -2.06 -5.03
CA PRO A 344 5.40 -1.19 -3.86
C PRO A 344 4.11 -1.35 -3.06
N VAL A 345 2.98 -1.60 -3.73
CA VAL A 345 1.68 -1.80 -3.06
C VAL A 345 1.67 -3.09 -2.24
N GLU A 346 2.12 -4.19 -2.84
CA GLU A 346 2.22 -5.48 -2.15
C GLU A 346 3.18 -5.42 -0.97
N SER A 347 4.28 -4.69 -1.12
CA SER A 347 5.30 -4.58 -0.08
C SER A 347 4.78 -3.83 1.15
N ILE A 348 4.11 -2.70 0.97
CA ILE A 348 3.53 -1.98 2.11
C ILE A 348 2.38 -2.77 2.74
N CYS A 349 1.55 -3.45 1.95
CA CYS A 349 0.48 -4.30 2.48
C CYS A 349 1.05 -5.49 3.28
N ALA A 350 2.12 -6.12 2.79
CA ALA A 350 2.81 -7.19 3.51
C ALA A 350 3.43 -6.68 4.83
N ALA A 351 4.03 -5.49 4.81
CA ALA A 351 4.59 -4.87 6.01
C ALA A 351 3.50 -4.56 7.05
N ILE A 352 2.38 -3.97 6.64
CA ILE A 352 1.24 -3.64 7.53
C ILE A 352 0.58 -4.91 8.09
N SER A 353 0.54 -5.99 7.31
CA SER A 353 0.02 -7.29 7.78
C SER A 353 0.97 -7.99 8.76
N GLY A 354 2.24 -7.57 8.83
CA GLY A 354 3.21 -8.00 9.81
C GLY A 354 3.03 -7.28 11.15
N GLN A 355 3.98 -7.49 12.05
CA GLN A 355 4.00 -6.81 13.35
C GLN A 355 4.96 -5.62 13.30
N PRO A 356 4.59 -4.46 13.88
CA PRO A 356 5.53 -3.36 14.01
C PRO A 356 6.68 -3.78 14.94
N GLN A 357 7.90 -3.42 14.56
CA GLN A 357 9.12 -3.70 15.31
C GLN A 357 9.88 -2.41 15.57
N LYS A 358 10.59 -2.34 16.70
CA LYS A 358 11.52 -1.25 16.94
C LYS A 358 12.83 -1.53 16.22
N ILE A 359 13.27 -0.55 15.46
CA ILE A 359 14.57 -0.56 14.80
C ILE A 359 15.51 0.47 15.46
N ASP A 360 16.80 0.27 15.25
CA ASP A 360 17.82 1.20 15.64
C ASP A 360 17.88 2.36 14.65
N THR A 361 18.19 3.55 15.16
CA THR A 361 18.57 4.70 14.35
C THR A 361 19.93 5.21 14.83
N ALA A 362 20.59 6.03 14.04
CA ALA A 362 21.77 6.76 14.51
C ALA A 362 21.70 8.21 14.05
N TYR A 363 22.55 9.03 14.60
CA TYR A 363 22.74 10.40 14.17
C TYR A 363 24.22 10.64 13.88
N CYS A 364 24.48 11.30 12.76
CA CYS A 364 25.78 11.89 12.45
C CYS A 364 25.62 13.40 12.53
N ASN A 365 26.20 14.03 13.56
CA ASN A 365 25.92 15.41 13.93
C ASN A 365 24.39 15.59 14.07
N ASP A 366 23.76 16.45 13.24
CA ASP A 366 22.31 16.69 13.25
C ASP A 366 21.55 15.86 12.22
N GLN A 367 22.23 14.99 11.46
CA GLN A 367 21.61 14.18 10.39
C GLN A 367 21.26 12.80 10.90
N ILE A 368 20.03 12.38 10.68
CA ILE A 368 19.63 10.99 10.96
C ILE A 368 20.31 10.03 9.98
N LEU A 369 20.74 8.90 10.50
CA LEU A 369 21.35 7.79 9.77
C LEU A 369 20.50 6.54 9.97
N LEU A 370 19.87 6.08 8.92
CA LEU A 370 19.04 4.87 8.91
C LEU A 370 19.76 3.69 8.24
N LEU A 371 20.52 3.96 7.18
CA LEU A 371 21.25 2.94 6.42
C LEU A 371 22.74 3.00 6.71
N ALA A 372 23.46 3.87 6.02
CA ALA A 372 24.91 3.91 6.09
C ALA A 372 25.47 5.32 5.84
N LEU A 373 26.65 5.57 6.45
CA LEU A 373 27.50 6.70 6.18
C LEU A 373 28.78 6.21 5.48
N GLY A 374 29.20 6.90 4.43
CA GLY A 374 30.41 6.61 3.67
C GLY A 374 31.35 7.80 3.55
N ILE A 375 32.66 7.55 3.70
CA ILE A 375 33.75 8.51 3.48
C ILE A 375 34.71 7.91 2.45
N GLY A 376 35.13 8.69 1.44
CA GLY A 376 36.09 8.27 0.44
C GLY A 376 35.45 7.63 -0.81
N VAL A 377 35.69 6.35 -1.07
CA VAL A 377 35.26 5.66 -2.30
C VAL A 377 33.75 5.76 -2.52
N GLU A 378 32.93 5.60 -1.51
CA GLU A 378 31.49 5.64 -1.64
C GLU A 378 30.95 7.01 -2.05
N GLN A 379 31.53 8.08 -1.57
CA GLN A 379 31.19 9.42 -2.02
C GLN A 379 31.47 9.57 -3.53
N GLN A 380 32.62 9.09 -4.01
CA GLN A 380 32.96 9.15 -5.43
C GLN A 380 32.02 8.31 -6.30
N MET A 381 31.58 7.14 -5.81
CA MET A 381 30.60 6.29 -6.53
C MET A 381 29.29 7.03 -6.83
N ILE A 382 28.76 7.78 -5.88
CA ILE A 382 27.49 8.46 -6.06
C ILE A 382 27.63 9.75 -6.85
N GLU A 383 28.71 10.51 -6.67
CA GLU A 383 29.02 11.64 -7.54
C GLU A 383 29.10 11.23 -9.03
N TYR A 384 29.65 10.04 -9.32
CA TYR A 384 29.66 9.47 -10.67
C TYR A 384 28.25 9.04 -11.10
N ALA A 385 27.49 8.38 -10.25
CA ALA A 385 26.13 7.94 -10.54
C ALA A 385 25.18 9.13 -10.79
N GLU A 386 25.34 10.25 -10.07
CA GLU A 386 24.57 11.46 -10.29
C GLU A 386 24.89 12.16 -11.62
N ARG A 387 26.15 12.18 -12.02
CA ARG A 387 26.56 12.73 -13.34
C ARG A 387 25.99 11.92 -14.50
N GLU A 388 25.79 10.61 -14.33
CA GLU A 388 25.26 9.72 -15.36
C GLU A 388 23.73 9.46 -15.29
N LYS A 389 23.00 9.98 -14.32
CA LYS A 389 21.53 9.90 -14.20
C LYS A 389 20.76 10.36 -15.46
N LYS A 390 21.44 10.92 -16.45
CA LYS A 390 20.89 11.25 -17.77
C LYS A 390 20.85 10.07 -18.75
N SER A 391 21.35 8.90 -18.40
CA SER A 391 21.32 7.71 -19.26
C SER A 391 20.51 6.58 -18.63
N GLU A 392 19.77 5.84 -19.44
CA GLU A 392 18.88 4.71 -19.05
C GLU A 392 19.61 3.49 -18.41
N ARG A 393 20.89 3.62 -18.02
CA ARG A 393 21.76 2.55 -17.51
C ARG A 393 22.15 2.69 -16.04
N GLY A 394 21.25 3.13 -15.17
CA GLY A 394 21.53 3.48 -13.78
C GLY A 394 22.33 2.45 -12.94
N GLN A 395 22.11 1.14 -13.11
CA GLN A 395 22.87 0.11 -12.37
C GLN A 395 24.29 -0.08 -12.88
N LEU A 396 24.52 0.07 -14.19
CA LEU A 396 25.87 -0.02 -14.78
C LEU A 396 26.71 1.22 -14.43
N ALA A 397 26.11 2.39 -14.31
CA ALA A 397 26.77 3.61 -13.87
C ALA A 397 27.31 3.50 -12.43
N TYR A 398 26.55 2.85 -11.55
CA TYR A 398 26.98 2.56 -10.18
C TYR A 398 28.21 1.65 -10.14
N LEU A 399 28.22 0.56 -10.93
CA LEU A 399 29.37 -0.35 -11.05
C LEU A 399 30.60 0.37 -11.64
N THR A 400 30.42 1.21 -12.65
CA THR A 400 31.51 1.97 -13.26
C THR A 400 32.09 3.01 -12.29
N GLY A 401 31.24 3.72 -11.56
CA GLY A 401 31.64 4.63 -10.48
C GLY A 401 32.42 3.92 -9.40
N PHE A 402 31.99 2.75 -9.00
CA PHE A 402 32.67 1.88 -8.04
C PHE A 402 34.08 1.47 -8.48
N PHE A 403 34.21 0.95 -9.71
CA PHE A 403 35.52 0.59 -10.25
C PHE A 403 36.48 1.78 -10.31
N ASN A 404 36.00 2.94 -10.76
CA ASN A 404 36.83 4.14 -10.85
C ASN A 404 37.27 4.64 -9.46
N ALA A 405 36.39 4.56 -8.48
CA ALA A 405 36.70 4.97 -7.10
C ALA A 405 37.73 4.05 -6.43
N VAL A 406 37.64 2.74 -6.65
CA VAL A 406 38.58 1.75 -6.14
C VAL A 406 39.97 1.87 -6.79
N VAL A 407 40.02 2.25 -8.06
CA VAL A 407 41.29 2.51 -8.79
C VAL A 407 41.93 3.83 -8.37
N SER A 408 41.16 4.77 -7.78
CA SER A 408 41.67 6.06 -7.29
C SER A 408 42.76 5.86 -6.24
N GLU A 409 43.86 6.64 -6.33
CA GLU A 409 44.94 6.65 -5.35
C GLU A 409 44.68 7.59 -4.15
N GLN A 410 43.50 8.21 -4.11
CA GLN A 410 43.18 9.16 -3.03
C GLN A 410 42.97 8.43 -1.70
N THR A 411 43.67 8.88 -0.68
CA THR A 411 43.48 8.46 0.71
C THR A 411 43.10 9.66 1.55
N GLN A 412 42.45 9.42 2.68
CA GLN A 412 42.12 10.42 3.66
C GLN A 412 42.68 10.02 5.03
N MET A 413 43.34 10.97 5.72
CA MET A 413 43.76 10.79 7.10
C MET A 413 42.60 11.09 8.03
N LEU A 414 42.20 10.11 8.79
CA LEU A 414 41.11 10.21 9.77
C LEU A 414 41.69 9.89 11.16
N LYS A 415 41.29 10.66 12.15
CA LYS A 415 41.52 10.36 13.55
C LYS A 415 40.21 9.91 14.17
N VAL A 416 40.10 8.61 14.48
CA VAL A 416 38.85 7.93 14.85
C VAL A 416 38.91 7.47 16.30
N SER A 417 37.94 7.88 17.10
CA SER A 417 37.68 7.36 18.44
C SER A 417 36.46 6.45 18.44
N PHE A 418 36.62 5.22 18.87
CA PHE A 418 35.57 4.23 19.01
C PHE A 418 35.11 4.15 20.47
N ASN A 419 33.81 4.39 20.75
CA ASN A 419 33.21 4.29 22.08
C ASN A 419 34.00 5.09 23.16
N GLY A 420 34.46 6.29 22.82
CA GLY A 420 35.21 7.16 23.72
C GLY A 420 36.64 6.70 24.07
N LYS A 421 37.17 5.69 23.36
CA LYS A 421 38.56 5.23 23.51
C LYS A 421 39.55 6.24 22.91
N THR A 422 40.82 6.07 23.20
CA THR A 422 41.90 6.89 22.62
C THR A 422 41.80 6.88 21.09
N PRO A 423 41.79 8.05 20.44
CA PRO A 423 41.71 8.13 18.99
C PRO A 423 42.88 7.40 18.30
N VAL A 424 42.59 6.77 17.18
CA VAL A 424 43.56 6.07 16.33
C VAL A 424 43.67 6.82 15.01
N ASP A 425 44.89 7.06 14.55
CA ASP A 425 45.14 7.65 13.23
C ASP A 425 45.03 6.56 12.18
N LEU A 426 44.13 6.76 11.20
CA LEU A 426 43.84 5.83 10.11
C LEU A 426 44.01 6.55 8.78
N GLU A 427 44.88 6.05 7.90
CA GLU A 427 44.94 6.48 6.52
C GLU A 427 44.14 5.50 5.69
N VAL A 428 42.97 5.94 5.18
CA VAL A 428 41.98 5.06 4.55
C VAL A 428 41.64 5.49 3.13
N HIS A 429 41.36 4.50 2.27
CA HIS A 429 40.74 4.71 0.98
C HIS A 429 39.22 4.80 1.10
N SER A 430 38.63 4.03 2.01
CA SER A 430 37.19 3.96 2.26
C SER A 430 36.95 3.73 3.73
N PHE A 431 35.91 4.40 4.26
CA PHE A 431 35.44 4.23 5.63
C PHE A 431 33.92 4.28 5.63
N VAL A 432 33.28 3.18 6.02
CA VAL A 432 31.83 2.98 5.98
C VAL A 432 31.33 2.66 7.37
N ILE A 433 30.25 3.31 7.78
CA ILE A 433 29.53 3.04 9.02
C ILE A 433 28.10 2.68 8.66
N ALA A 434 27.70 1.45 8.91
CA ALA A 434 26.38 0.96 8.60
C ALA A 434 25.56 0.73 9.89
N ASN A 435 24.34 1.26 9.92
CA ASN A 435 23.27 0.90 10.85
C ASN A 435 22.42 -0.24 10.28
N ALA A 436 22.07 -0.13 8.98
CA ALA A 436 21.45 -1.20 8.22
C ALA A 436 22.02 -1.16 6.81
N ALA A 437 22.30 -2.29 6.22
CA ALA A 437 22.83 -2.31 4.86
C ALA A 437 22.03 -3.25 3.97
N PRO A 438 21.45 -2.75 2.87
CA PRO A 438 20.92 -3.63 1.84
C PRO A 438 22.07 -4.40 1.18
N PHE A 439 21.80 -5.61 0.69
CA PHE A 439 22.76 -6.43 -0.05
C PHE A 439 23.47 -5.71 -1.21
N SER A 440 22.91 -4.59 -1.68
CA SER A 440 23.48 -3.75 -2.73
C SER A 440 24.65 -2.91 -2.25
N THR A 441 24.86 -2.72 -0.95
CA THR A 441 25.98 -1.93 -0.38
C THR A 441 27.12 -2.87 0.03
N LEU A 442 27.89 -3.28 -0.94
CA LEU A 442 28.94 -4.29 -0.79
C LEU A 442 29.96 -3.97 0.32
N LEU A 443 30.34 -2.69 0.47
CA LEU A 443 31.30 -2.21 1.47
C LEU A 443 30.74 -2.19 2.90
N ALA A 444 29.43 -2.15 3.05
CA ALA A 444 28.80 -2.14 4.36
C ALA A 444 28.70 -3.54 5.02
N GLN A 445 28.98 -4.59 4.26
CA GLN A 445 28.83 -6.00 4.70
C GLN A 445 30.11 -6.64 5.26
N GLY A 446 31.17 -5.90 5.42
CA GLY A 446 32.56 -6.37 5.64
C GLY A 446 32.87 -7.29 6.81
N GLY A 447 31.91 -7.87 7.52
CA GLY A 447 32.21 -8.78 8.63
C GLY A 447 31.01 -9.46 9.28
N ALA A 448 29.84 -8.85 9.21
CA ALA A 448 28.55 -9.40 9.63
C ALA A 448 27.46 -8.68 8.84
N GLU A 449 26.35 -9.32 8.59
CA GLU A 449 25.18 -8.67 8.02
C GLU A 449 24.62 -7.66 9.04
N PRO A 450 24.72 -6.32 8.80
CA PRO A 450 24.15 -5.33 9.71
C PRO A 450 22.64 -5.51 9.77
N LYS A 451 22.11 -5.73 10.98
CA LYS A 451 20.67 -5.86 11.20
C LYS A 451 20.13 -4.58 11.79
N VAL A 452 18.95 -4.22 11.39
CA VAL A 452 18.27 -2.98 11.82
C VAL A 452 17.97 -2.89 13.32
N ASN A 453 18.24 -3.94 14.09
CA ASN A 453 17.92 -4.06 15.52
C ASN A 453 18.98 -4.83 16.32
N ASP A 454 20.24 -4.80 15.91
CA ASP A 454 21.37 -5.47 16.60
C ASP A 454 22.11 -4.58 17.60
N HIS A 455 21.65 -3.35 17.74
CA HIS A 455 22.12 -2.35 18.70
C HIS A 455 23.61 -1.98 18.55
N THR A 456 24.10 -1.99 17.30
CA THR A 456 25.49 -1.63 17.02
C THR A 456 25.65 -0.99 15.64
N LEU A 457 26.62 -0.09 15.49
CA LEU A 457 27.08 0.41 14.20
C LEU A 457 28.22 -0.47 13.70
N HIS A 458 28.11 -0.91 12.47
CA HIS A 458 29.09 -1.75 11.79
C HIS A 458 30.07 -0.87 11.01
N VAL A 459 31.33 -0.88 11.37
CA VAL A 459 32.37 -0.05 10.76
C VAL A 459 33.26 -0.93 9.89
N THR A 460 33.32 -0.63 8.60
CA THR A 460 34.19 -1.30 7.63
C THR A 460 35.10 -0.28 6.98
N TYR A 461 36.40 -0.52 6.95
CA TYR A 461 37.33 0.41 6.32
C TYR A 461 38.48 -0.32 5.60
N LEU A 462 39.03 0.34 4.58
CA LEU A 462 40.15 -0.11 3.79
C LEU A 462 41.32 0.82 4.02
N GLU A 463 42.34 0.33 4.74
CA GLU A 463 43.57 1.10 5.01
C GLU A 463 44.43 1.27 3.74
N LYS A 464 45.27 2.32 3.74
CA LYS A 464 46.27 2.49 2.69
C LYS A 464 47.33 1.39 2.80
N SER A 465 47.24 0.38 2.00
CA SER A 465 48.26 -0.68 2.01
C SER A 465 48.48 -1.33 0.68
N ALA A 466 47.64 -1.06 -0.33
CA ALA A 466 47.52 -2.02 -1.41
C ALA A 466 47.70 -1.40 -2.81
N SER A 467 48.38 -2.14 -3.66
CA SER A 467 48.35 -1.91 -5.08
C SER A 467 46.90 -1.98 -5.63
N VAL A 468 46.64 -1.34 -6.76
CA VAL A 468 45.31 -1.39 -7.42
C VAL A 468 44.80 -2.85 -7.57
N GLY A 469 45.73 -3.79 -7.84
CA GLY A 469 45.39 -5.22 -7.97
C GLY A 469 44.91 -5.84 -6.67
N GLU A 470 45.54 -5.52 -5.54
CA GLU A 470 45.11 -6.01 -4.19
C GLU A 470 43.78 -5.42 -3.78
N ARG A 471 43.51 -4.15 -4.10
CA ARG A 471 42.21 -3.51 -3.84
C ARG A 471 41.06 -4.15 -4.64
N LEU A 472 41.30 -4.46 -5.91
CA LEU A 472 40.34 -5.19 -6.74
C LEU A 472 40.11 -6.62 -6.24
N PHE A 473 41.18 -7.27 -5.75
CA PHE A 473 41.05 -8.59 -5.15
C PHE A 473 40.25 -8.55 -3.84
N ALA A 474 40.52 -7.58 -2.96
CA ALA A 474 39.77 -7.39 -1.73
C ALA A 474 38.26 -7.17 -1.97
N LEU A 475 37.90 -6.45 -3.03
CA LEU A 475 36.51 -6.25 -3.40
C LEU A 475 35.84 -7.51 -3.92
N SER A 476 36.58 -8.34 -4.70
CA SER A 476 36.06 -9.63 -5.12
C SER A 476 35.86 -10.59 -3.94
N ASP A 477 36.76 -10.53 -2.98
CA ASP A 477 36.70 -11.30 -1.73
C ASP A 477 35.50 -10.85 -0.86
N LEU A 478 35.28 -9.55 -0.73
CA LEU A 478 34.11 -9.00 -0.04
C LEU A 478 32.79 -9.42 -0.72
N ALA A 479 32.75 -9.42 -2.06
CA ALA A 479 31.58 -9.90 -2.82
C ALA A 479 31.32 -11.38 -2.58
N ILE A 480 32.36 -12.19 -2.49
CA ILE A 480 32.27 -13.64 -2.24
C ILE A 480 31.91 -13.91 -0.77
N SER A 481 32.47 -13.14 0.17
CA SER A 481 32.16 -13.28 1.61
C SER A 481 30.71 -12.90 1.95
N GLY A 482 30.12 -11.97 1.19
CA GLY A 482 28.66 -11.70 1.25
C GLY A 482 27.77 -12.90 0.90
N PHE A 483 28.34 -13.95 0.29
CA PHE A 483 27.69 -15.27 0.08
C PHE A 483 28.00 -16.31 1.17
N GLY A 484 28.57 -15.89 2.32
CA GLY A 484 28.78 -16.75 3.48
C GLY A 484 30.10 -17.54 3.50
N ILE A 485 31.04 -17.27 2.60
CA ILE A 485 32.35 -17.91 2.53
C ILE A 485 33.37 -17.00 3.23
N LYS A 486 33.79 -17.34 4.44
CA LYS A 486 34.81 -16.59 5.20
C LYS A 486 36.21 -17.07 4.84
N GLU A 487 37.06 -16.20 4.27
CA GLU A 487 38.51 -16.39 4.23
C GLU A 487 39.22 -15.40 5.19
N GLU A 488 40.23 -15.87 5.91
CA GLU A 488 40.93 -15.11 6.98
C GLU A 488 41.83 -13.96 6.50
N ALA A 489 41.92 -13.67 5.21
CA ALA A 489 42.85 -12.70 4.62
C ALA A 489 42.18 -11.48 4.01
N SER A 490 41.11 -10.93 4.63
CA SER A 490 40.45 -9.72 4.12
C SER A 490 41.30 -8.48 4.39
N LEU A 491 41.58 -7.69 3.34
CA LEU A 491 42.22 -6.36 3.44
C LEU A 491 41.29 -5.33 4.11
N PHE A 492 40.01 -5.64 4.21
CA PHE A 492 39.06 -4.82 4.96
C PHE A 492 39.17 -5.08 6.46
N LYS A 493 39.23 -4.02 7.22
CA LYS A 493 39.12 -4.04 8.66
C LYS A 493 37.68 -3.84 9.07
N TYR A 494 37.27 -4.57 10.10
CA TYR A 494 35.93 -4.53 10.63
C TYR A 494 35.94 -4.20 12.12
N SER A 495 35.02 -3.36 12.57
CA SER A 495 34.83 -3.01 13.98
C SER A 495 33.35 -2.73 14.24
N GLN A 496 32.96 -2.75 15.51
CA GLN A 496 31.62 -2.39 15.98
C GLN A 496 31.71 -1.26 17.01
N ALA A 497 30.76 -0.34 16.97
CA ALA A 497 30.70 0.76 17.90
C ALA A 497 29.27 1.24 18.13
N GLU A 498 28.99 1.81 19.30
CA GLU A 498 27.74 2.54 19.58
C GLU A 498 27.95 4.06 19.38
N GLN A 499 29.19 4.52 19.48
CA GLN A 499 29.56 5.92 19.30
C GLN A 499 30.90 6.03 18.58
N LEU A 500 30.98 6.99 17.64
CA LEU A 500 32.22 7.32 16.93
C LEU A 500 32.42 8.83 16.88
N GLU A 501 33.68 9.25 17.10
CA GLU A 501 34.15 10.62 16.88
C GLU A 501 35.23 10.56 15.80
N ILE A 502 35.06 11.32 14.71
CA ILE A 502 35.98 11.32 13.57
C ILE A 502 36.41 12.75 13.29
N THR A 503 37.72 12.99 13.27
CA THR A 503 38.29 14.27 12.90
C THR A 503 39.35 14.10 11.83
N SER A 504 39.66 15.14 11.09
CA SER A 504 40.70 15.18 10.06
C SER A 504 41.32 16.58 10.02
N ASP A 505 42.55 16.69 9.48
CA ASP A 505 43.21 17.98 9.26
C ASP A 505 42.55 18.77 8.09
N GLU A 506 41.81 18.08 7.22
CA GLU A 506 41.05 18.69 6.13
C GLU A 506 39.55 18.43 6.34
N PRO A 507 38.65 19.28 5.78
CA PRO A 507 37.21 19.05 5.87
C PRO A 507 36.82 17.67 5.32
N ILE A 508 36.09 16.93 6.12
CA ILE A 508 35.62 15.58 5.79
C ILE A 508 34.41 15.70 4.86
N LYS A 509 34.57 15.17 3.66
CA LYS A 509 33.42 14.97 2.75
C LYS A 509 32.85 13.58 3.01
N TYR A 510 31.58 13.52 3.28
CA TYR A 510 30.91 12.27 3.62
C TYR A 510 29.50 12.23 3.07
N MET A 511 28.91 11.06 3.10
CA MET A 511 27.55 10.83 2.65
C MET A 511 26.76 10.09 3.71
N VAL A 512 25.50 10.50 3.92
CA VAL A 512 24.53 9.85 4.81
C VAL A 512 23.33 9.46 3.99
N ASP A 513 22.98 8.18 3.97
CA ASP A 513 21.80 7.62 3.29
C ASP A 513 21.60 8.09 1.84
N GLY A 514 22.71 8.38 1.14
CA GLY A 514 22.74 8.83 -0.25
C GLY A 514 22.82 10.35 -0.46
N GLU A 515 22.87 11.16 0.60
CA GLU A 515 23.03 12.61 0.53
C GLU A 515 24.44 13.05 0.96
N SER A 516 25.05 13.99 0.21
CA SER A 516 26.44 14.44 0.40
C SER A 516 26.54 15.64 1.34
N TYR A 517 27.49 15.58 2.27
CA TYR A 517 27.77 16.61 3.27
C TYR A 517 29.25 16.88 3.39
N THR A 518 29.60 17.99 4.09
CA THR A 518 30.98 18.33 4.45
C THR A 518 30.98 18.87 5.86
N ALA A 519 31.94 18.41 6.70
CA ALA A 519 32.12 18.89 8.08
C ALA A 519 33.59 18.78 8.50
N ASP A 520 33.99 19.55 9.51
CA ASP A 520 35.35 19.48 10.09
C ASP A 520 35.50 18.30 11.05
N ALA A 521 34.38 17.83 11.62
CA ALA A 521 34.34 16.69 12.52
C ALA A 521 32.97 15.98 12.42
N LEU A 522 32.97 14.66 12.63
CA LEU A 522 31.77 13.85 12.67
C LEU A 522 31.62 13.23 14.05
N SER A 523 30.45 13.41 14.65
CA SER A 523 30.02 12.74 15.87
C SER A 523 28.85 11.83 15.56
N LEU A 524 29.06 10.53 15.69
CA LEU A 524 28.01 9.52 15.45
C LEU A 524 27.59 8.89 16.76
N LYS A 525 26.30 8.74 16.92
CA LYS A 525 25.71 8.10 18.08
C LYS A 525 24.52 7.24 17.70
N LEU A 526 24.58 5.98 18.09
CA LEU A 526 23.48 5.04 17.96
C LEU A 526 22.35 5.38 18.96
N LYS A 527 21.13 5.23 18.51
CA LYS A 527 19.89 5.20 19.32
C LYS A 527 19.23 3.84 19.17
N PRO A 528 19.44 2.91 20.09
CA PRO A 528 18.87 1.57 19.98
C PRO A 528 17.35 1.59 20.16
N ALA A 529 16.64 0.75 19.40
CA ALA A 529 15.21 0.52 19.48
C ALA A 529 14.37 1.81 19.53
N SER A 530 14.69 2.79 18.69
CA SER A 530 14.18 4.17 18.78
C SER A 530 13.07 4.51 17.78
N LEU A 531 12.83 3.67 16.77
CA LEU A 531 11.81 3.92 15.73
C LEU A 531 10.94 2.68 15.51
N TRP A 532 9.62 2.83 15.63
CA TRP A 532 8.67 1.78 15.29
C TRP A 532 8.43 1.72 13.79
N VAL A 533 8.67 0.57 13.17
CA VAL A 533 8.47 0.33 11.73
C VAL A 533 7.63 -0.94 11.52
N TYR A 534 6.66 -0.85 10.62
CA TYR A 534 5.98 -2.05 10.12
C TYR A 534 6.95 -2.87 9.28
N MET A 535 7.09 -4.15 9.60
CA MET A 535 7.98 -5.08 8.89
C MET A 535 7.16 -6.26 8.35
N PRO A 536 7.45 -6.75 7.13
CA PRO A 536 6.84 -7.98 6.64
C PRO A 536 7.12 -9.13 7.63
N SER A 537 6.14 -10.02 7.80
CA SER A 537 6.39 -11.29 8.49
C SER A 537 7.40 -12.13 7.69
N GLU A 538 8.36 -12.74 8.37
CA GLU A 538 9.36 -13.64 7.79
C GLU A 538 8.73 -14.84 7.05
#